data_fbdcdc344155512605617286527aee1d
#
_entry.id   fbdcdc344155512605617286527aee1d
#
_cell.length_a   1.000
_cell.length_b   1.000
_cell.length_c   1.000
_cell.angle_alpha   90.00
_cell.angle_beta   90.00
_cell.angle_gamma   90.00
#
_symmetry.space_group_name_H-M   'P 1'
#
loop_
_entity.id
_entity.type
_entity.pdbx_description
1 polymer ?
#
loop_
_entity_poly.entity_id
_entity_poly.type
_entity_poly.pdbx_seq_one_letter_code
_entity_poly.pdbx_strand_id
1 'polypeptide(L)'
;MLLVCAWTASAISSTGSVQGDYAPVPAISVVPEAAPPLISDEFVPQSEPTWIAIEPAVMGKTLLNPAGIRAVNGVVMPDDNRPVFRTDSNLPGTDSPGTSFIIGHNYADLSGEAVPFSALEKVAPGNSIILGTPNGTLVYEVEQVLLVPKDEIALRTDLLVNIPGRLILETCDTTDEGLDTSDNLVVIAGLT
;
A
#
# COMPACT_ATOMS: atom_id res chain seq x y z
N MET A 1 13.74 -31.20 -28.98
CA MET A 1 14.21 -30.61 -30.24
C MET A 1 14.44 -29.13 -29.95
N LEU A 2 15.70 -28.79 -29.66
CA LEU A 2 16.12 -27.43 -29.26
C LEU A 2 16.28 -26.58 -30.52
N LEU A 3 15.69 -25.38 -30.53
CA LEU A 3 16.02 -24.35 -31.50
C LEU A 3 16.68 -23.17 -30.76
N VAL A 4 17.98 -23.03 -30.97
CA VAL A 4 18.79 -21.90 -30.54
C VAL A 4 18.79 -20.88 -31.68
N CYS A 5 18.25 -19.67 -31.45
CA CYS A 5 18.42 -18.55 -32.38
C CYS A 5 19.57 -17.66 -31.90
N ALA A 6 20.67 -17.72 -32.63
CA ALA A 6 21.82 -16.81 -32.50
C ALA A 6 21.55 -15.53 -33.29
N TRP A 7 21.70 -14.35 -32.63
CA TRP A 7 21.70 -13.06 -33.32
C TRP A 7 23.14 -12.56 -33.43
N THR A 8 23.58 -12.35 -34.68
CA THR A 8 24.87 -11.75 -35.00
C THR A 8 24.76 -10.24 -35.01
N ALA A 9 25.59 -9.59 -34.20
CA ALA A 9 25.74 -8.14 -34.19
C ALA A 9 26.61 -7.67 -35.35
N SER A 10 26.08 -6.83 -36.22
CA SER A 10 26.86 -6.09 -37.23
C SER A 10 27.30 -4.75 -36.67
N ALA A 11 28.60 -4.56 -36.53
CA ALA A 11 29.21 -3.30 -36.17
C ALA A 11 29.21 -2.35 -37.36
N ILE A 12 28.63 -1.16 -37.24
CA ILE A 12 28.80 -0.05 -38.16
C ILE A 12 29.68 0.99 -37.46
N SER A 13 30.93 1.10 -37.95
CA SER A 13 31.83 2.19 -37.61
C SER A 13 31.47 3.42 -38.44
N SER A 14 31.12 4.53 -37.80
CA SER A 14 31.15 5.85 -38.41
C SER A 14 31.91 6.81 -37.49
N THR A 15 33.15 7.14 -37.86
CA THR A 15 33.96 8.21 -37.32
C THR A 15 33.43 9.55 -37.84
N GLY A 16 32.96 10.38 -36.94
CA GLY A 16 32.61 11.77 -37.21
C GLY A 16 32.74 12.55 -35.90
N SER A 17 33.96 13.07 -35.64
CA SER A 17 34.21 13.98 -34.54
C SER A 17 33.74 15.39 -34.91
N VAL A 18 32.65 15.84 -34.30
CA VAL A 18 32.31 17.26 -34.27
C VAL A 18 32.54 17.71 -32.83
N GLN A 19 33.68 18.37 -32.64
CA GLN A 19 34.08 18.98 -31.38
C GLN A 19 33.37 20.34 -31.31
N GLY A 20 32.25 20.41 -30.63
CA GLY A 20 31.56 21.66 -30.27
C GLY A 20 31.96 21.99 -28.82
N ASP A 21 32.66 23.11 -28.64
CA ASP A 21 32.89 23.70 -27.33
C ASP A 21 31.58 24.14 -26.69
N TYR A 22 30.96 23.27 -25.90
CA TYR A 22 29.88 23.65 -25.00
C TYR A 22 30.42 23.93 -23.63
N ALA A 23 30.36 25.20 -23.20
CA ALA A 23 30.59 25.54 -21.81
C ALA A 23 29.68 24.74 -20.90
N PRO A 24 30.17 24.19 -19.77
CA PRO A 24 29.34 23.43 -18.85
C PRO A 24 28.25 24.33 -18.26
N VAL A 25 27.00 23.98 -18.53
CA VAL A 25 25.85 24.61 -17.87
C VAL A 25 25.91 24.20 -16.39
N PRO A 26 25.91 25.14 -15.42
CA PRO A 26 25.89 24.77 -14.02
C PRO A 26 24.66 23.91 -13.71
N ALA A 27 24.90 22.73 -13.16
CA ALA A 27 23.82 21.85 -12.68
C ALA A 27 23.06 22.61 -11.59
N ILE A 28 21.82 22.97 -11.87
CA ILE A 28 20.90 23.45 -10.84
C ILE A 28 20.55 22.21 -9.98
N SER A 29 21.21 22.11 -8.83
CA SER A 29 20.78 21.16 -7.80
C SER A 29 19.42 21.64 -7.29
N VAL A 30 18.36 21.09 -7.85
CA VAL A 30 17.03 21.18 -7.23
C VAL A 30 17.11 20.27 -6.00
N VAL A 31 17.36 20.86 -4.84
CA VAL A 31 17.14 20.20 -3.56
C VAL A 31 15.63 19.96 -3.49
N PRO A 32 15.16 18.71 -3.38
CA PRO A 32 13.74 18.47 -3.16
C PRO A 32 13.38 19.20 -1.87
N GLU A 33 12.48 20.17 -1.96
CA GLU A 33 11.87 20.79 -0.78
C GLU A 33 11.18 19.65 -0.03
N ALA A 34 11.68 19.39 1.19
CA ALA A 34 11.05 18.38 2.06
C ALA A 34 9.59 18.79 2.23
N ALA A 35 8.68 17.88 1.89
CA ALA A 35 7.26 18.10 2.14
C ALA A 35 7.10 18.47 3.62
N PRO A 36 6.30 19.52 3.95
CA PRO A 36 6.08 19.89 5.33
C PRO A 36 5.53 18.67 6.08
N PRO A 37 5.93 18.47 7.36
CA PRO A 37 5.37 17.40 8.17
C PRO A 37 3.86 17.55 8.20
N LEU A 38 3.14 16.50 7.84
CA LEU A 38 1.68 16.44 7.92
C LEU A 38 1.29 16.32 9.40
N ILE A 39 1.36 17.45 10.12
CA ILE A 39 0.85 17.52 11.50
C ILE A 39 -0.64 17.81 11.37
N SER A 40 -1.45 16.81 11.59
CA SER A 40 -2.90 16.96 11.68
C SER A 40 -3.28 17.33 13.13
N ASP A 41 -3.11 18.60 13.52
CA ASP A 41 -3.78 19.15 14.72
C ASP A 41 -5.28 19.41 14.46
N GLU A 42 -5.78 19.02 13.30
CA GLU A 42 -7.15 19.27 12.87
C GLU A 42 -8.05 18.11 13.32
N PHE A 43 -9.15 18.47 13.99
CA PHE A 43 -10.20 17.51 14.34
C PHE A 43 -10.90 17.01 13.07
N VAL A 44 -10.79 15.72 12.79
CA VAL A 44 -11.44 15.04 11.67
C VAL A 44 -12.50 14.09 12.23
N PRO A 45 -13.78 14.45 12.17
CA PRO A 45 -14.85 13.56 12.62
C PRO A 45 -14.83 12.23 11.89
N GLN A 46 -15.12 11.15 12.59
CA GLN A 46 -15.16 9.81 12.01
C GLN A 46 -16.10 9.74 10.79
N SER A 47 -15.64 9.10 9.74
CA SER A 47 -16.43 8.82 8.53
C SER A 47 -15.78 7.73 7.70
N GLU A 48 -16.57 7.13 6.79
CA GLU A 48 -16.10 6.07 5.91
C GLU A 48 -14.97 6.58 5.00
N PRO A 49 -13.82 5.86 4.93
CA PRO A 49 -12.71 6.30 4.11
C PRO A 49 -12.98 6.06 2.62
N THR A 50 -12.44 6.93 1.77
CA THR A 50 -12.66 6.89 0.31
C THR A 50 -11.39 6.56 -0.47
N TRP A 51 -10.22 6.83 0.10
CA TRP A 51 -8.93 6.52 -0.51
C TRP A 51 -7.83 6.35 0.55
N ILE A 52 -6.76 5.67 0.15
CA ILE A 52 -5.57 5.41 0.96
C ILE A 52 -4.30 5.65 0.13
N ALA A 53 -3.21 6.08 0.79
CA ALA A 53 -1.86 6.11 0.25
C ALA A 53 -0.85 5.68 1.34
N ILE A 54 0.33 5.19 0.95
CA ILE A 54 1.40 4.80 1.88
C ILE A 54 2.70 5.41 1.41
N GLU A 55 3.34 6.18 2.27
CA GLU A 55 4.57 6.92 2.02
C GLU A 55 5.74 6.43 2.90
N PRO A 56 7.00 6.68 2.46
CA PRO A 56 7.37 7.26 1.16
C PRO A 56 7.29 6.25 0.02
N ALA A 57 6.60 6.62 -1.05
CA ALA A 57 6.58 5.90 -2.35
C ALA A 57 6.25 4.37 -2.31
N VAL A 58 5.55 3.89 -1.26
CA VAL A 58 5.15 2.48 -1.15
C VAL A 58 3.90 2.23 -1.98
N MET A 59 2.84 3.06 -1.77
CA MET A 59 1.59 2.97 -2.52
C MET A 59 1.04 4.37 -2.77
N GLY A 60 0.87 4.74 -4.03
CA GLY A 60 0.22 5.99 -4.42
C GLY A 60 -1.26 6.04 -4.02
N LYS A 61 -1.88 7.22 -4.16
CA LYS A 61 -3.30 7.41 -3.85
C LYS A 61 -4.18 6.39 -4.58
N THR A 62 -4.82 5.51 -3.81
CA THR A 62 -5.66 4.41 -4.27
C THR A 62 -7.07 4.58 -3.73
N LEU A 63 -8.07 4.50 -4.60
CA LEU A 63 -9.47 4.55 -4.19
C LEU A 63 -9.87 3.24 -3.50
N LEU A 64 -10.65 3.35 -2.43
CA LEU A 64 -11.28 2.21 -1.80
C LEU A 64 -12.53 1.79 -2.57
N ASN A 65 -12.86 0.50 -2.52
CA ASN A 65 -14.09 0.00 -3.10
C ASN A 65 -15.30 0.37 -2.20
N PRO A 66 -16.26 1.15 -2.68
CA PRO A 66 -17.42 1.56 -1.88
C PRO A 66 -18.45 0.42 -1.70
N ALA A 67 -18.34 -0.67 -2.44
CA ALA A 67 -19.28 -1.80 -2.33
C ALA A 67 -19.13 -2.62 -1.04
N GLY A 68 -18.02 -2.42 -0.32
CA GLY A 68 -17.72 -3.15 0.91
C GLY A 68 -17.19 -4.55 0.66
N ILE A 69 -17.26 -5.37 1.70
CA ILE A 69 -16.78 -6.75 1.70
C ILE A 69 -17.90 -7.74 1.39
N ARG A 70 -17.50 -8.90 0.88
CA ARG A 70 -18.39 -10.08 0.80
C ARG A 70 -17.78 -11.25 1.56
N ALA A 71 -18.61 -12.17 2.03
CA ALA A 71 -18.15 -13.44 2.60
C ALA A 71 -18.43 -14.58 1.61
N VAL A 72 -17.39 -15.35 1.29
CA VAL A 72 -17.47 -16.57 0.48
C VAL A 72 -16.93 -17.73 1.30
N ASN A 73 -17.79 -18.72 1.58
CA ASN A 73 -17.43 -19.86 2.43
C ASN A 73 -16.82 -19.47 3.80
N GLY A 74 -17.32 -18.37 4.38
CA GLY A 74 -16.81 -17.86 5.67
C GLY A 74 -15.55 -17.01 5.58
N VAL A 75 -14.97 -16.84 4.39
CA VAL A 75 -13.81 -15.96 4.16
C VAL A 75 -14.31 -14.59 3.71
N VAL A 76 -13.88 -13.55 4.42
CA VAL A 76 -14.18 -12.15 4.08
C VAL A 76 -13.17 -11.68 3.03
N MET A 77 -13.64 -11.13 1.92
CA MET A 77 -12.78 -10.68 0.83
C MET A 77 -13.36 -9.45 0.11
N PRO A 78 -12.51 -8.62 -0.51
CA PRO A 78 -12.93 -7.56 -1.42
C PRO A 78 -13.67 -8.12 -2.65
N ASP A 79 -14.54 -7.29 -3.23
CA ASP A 79 -15.33 -7.67 -4.42
C ASP A 79 -14.55 -7.48 -5.73
N ASP A 80 -13.54 -6.61 -5.71
CA ASP A 80 -12.63 -6.33 -6.84
C ASP A 80 -11.18 -6.13 -6.35
N ASN A 81 -10.30 -5.67 -7.24
CA ASN A 81 -8.87 -5.48 -6.97
C ASN A 81 -8.56 -4.30 -6.03
N ARG A 82 -9.54 -3.43 -5.74
CA ARG A 82 -9.33 -2.30 -4.83
C ARG A 82 -9.40 -2.76 -3.38
N PRO A 83 -8.61 -2.13 -2.50
CA PRO A 83 -8.79 -2.34 -1.08
C PRO A 83 -10.18 -1.86 -0.64
N VAL A 84 -10.69 -2.43 0.43
CA VAL A 84 -12.03 -2.16 0.94
C VAL A 84 -12.00 -1.93 2.45
N PHE A 85 -12.75 -0.92 2.90
CA PHE A 85 -12.99 -0.69 4.32
C PHE A 85 -13.98 -1.74 4.86
N ARG A 86 -13.66 -2.34 6.01
CA ARG A 86 -14.54 -3.27 6.72
C ARG A 86 -15.60 -2.49 7.50
N THR A 87 -16.83 -2.50 6.99
CA THR A 87 -17.97 -1.79 7.61
C THR A 87 -18.41 -2.38 8.97
N ASP A 88 -17.90 -3.56 9.33
CA ASP A 88 -18.05 -4.17 10.65
C ASP A 88 -16.96 -3.74 11.65
N SER A 89 -16.07 -2.81 11.27
CA SER A 89 -15.09 -2.16 12.12
C SER A 89 -15.48 -0.70 12.42
N ASN A 90 -14.69 -0.03 13.28
CA ASN A 90 -14.95 1.37 13.61
C ASN A 90 -14.59 2.29 12.45
N LEU A 91 -15.37 3.35 12.25
CA LEU A 91 -15.05 4.40 11.29
C LEU A 91 -13.77 5.14 11.70
N PRO A 92 -12.84 5.42 10.77
CA PRO A 92 -11.65 6.20 11.07
C PRO A 92 -12.00 7.67 11.34
N GLY A 93 -11.29 8.27 12.29
CA GLY A 93 -11.47 9.66 12.71
C GLY A 93 -10.64 9.95 13.96
N THR A 94 -10.43 11.22 14.29
CA THR A 94 -9.75 11.61 15.54
C THR A 94 -10.61 11.31 16.79
N ASP A 95 -11.91 11.14 16.59
CA ASP A 95 -12.91 10.73 17.59
C ASP A 95 -13.33 9.26 17.46
N SER A 96 -12.61 8.46 16.68
CA SER A 96 -12.93 7.04 16.51
C SER A 96 -12.83 6.30 17.84
N PRO A 97 -13.87 5.54 18.26
CA PRO A 97 -13.85 4.81 19.52
C PRO A 97 -13.03 3.52 19.49
N GLY A 98 -12.50 3.13 18.33
CA GLY A 98 -11.83 1.84 18.19
C GLY A 98 -11.05 1.65 16.90
N THR A 99 -10.70 0.41 16.63
CA THR A 99 -9.86 0.00 15.50
C THR A 99 -10.64 0.04 14.19
N SER A 100 -10.03 0.63 13.17
CA SER A 100 -10.50 0.59 11.77
C SER A 100 -9.74 -0.49 10.99
N PHE A 101 -10.42 -1.18 10.06
CA PHE A 101 -9.81 -2.22 9.23
C PHE A 101 -10.02 -1.94 7.75
N ILE A 102 -8.94 -2.10 6.97
CA ILE A 102 -8.98 -2.10 5.51
C ILE A 102 -8.30 -3.38 5.02
N ILE A 103 -8.98 -4.12 4.15
CA ILE A 103 -8.48 -5.36 3.57
C ILE A 103 -8.33 -5.24 2.06
N GLY A 104 -7.44 -6.01 1.48
CA GLY A 104 -7.21 -6.03 0.04
C GLY A 104 -6.63 -7.34 -0.43
N HIS A 105 -6.66 -7.56 -1.73
CA HIS A 105 -6.00 -8.71 -2.35
C HIS A 105 -4.49 -8.47 -2.51
N ASN A 106 -3.72 -9.57 -2.54
CA ASN A 106 -2.32 -9.60 -2.93
C ASN A 106 -2.10 -10.65 -4.01
N TYR A 107 -2.01 -10.21 -5.26
CA TYR A 107 -1.67 -11.01 -6.44
C TYR A 107 -1.34 -10.11 -7.63
N ALA A 108 -0.84 -10.68 -8.72
CA ALA A 108 -0.81 -10.02 -10.00
C ALA A 108 -2.09 -10.37 -10.79
N ASP A 109 -2.70 -9.37 -11.42
CA ASP A 109 -3.90 -9.58 -12.24
C ASP A 109 -3.58 -10.29 -13.58
N LEU A 110 -4.59 -10.49 -14.42
CA LEU A 110 -4.43 -11.18 -15.69
C LEU A 110 -3.50 -10.45 -16.70
N SER A 111 -3.22 -9.17 -16.47
CA SER A 111 -2.24 -8.39 -17.25
C SER A 111 -0.81 -8.51 -16.69
N GLY A 112 -0.65 -9.12 -15.53
CA GLY A 112 0.61 -9.22 -14.79
C GLY A 112 0.90 -7.99 -13.93
N GLU A 113 -0.08 -7.07 -13.76
CA GLU A 113 0.06 -5.93 -12.86
C GLU A 113 -0.33 -6.33 -11.43
N ALA A 114 0.52 -5.93 -10.47
CA ALA A 114 0.25 -6.13 -9.06
C ALA A 114 -0.95 -5.29 -8.61
N VAL A 115 -1.88 -5.91 -7.87
CA VAL A 115 -3.00 -5.18 -7.28
C VAL A 115 -2.52 -4.27 -6.14
N PRO A 116 -3.28 -3.22 -5.76
CA PRO A 116 -2.78 -2.17 -4.87
C PRO A 116 -2.18 -2.69 -3.55
N PHE A 117 -2.82 -3.65 -2.88
CA PHE A 117 -2.34 -4.15 -1.59
C PHE A 117 -1.16 -5.12 -1.67
N SER A 118 -0.72 -5.53 -2.87
CA SER A 118 0.61 -6.16 -3.04
C SER A 118 1.75 -5.22 -2.59
N ALA A 119 1.50 -3.91 -2.55
CA ALA A 119 2.45 -2.93 -2.03
C ALA A 119 2.73 -3.09 -0.52
N LEU A 120 1.84 -3.75 0.25
CA LEU A 120 2.01 -3.96 1.69
C LEU A 120 3.25 -4.78 2.02
N GLU A 121 3.74 -5.61 1.11
CA GLU A 121 5.01 -6.36 1.26
C GLU A 121 6.24 -5.45 1.44
N LYS A 122 6.13 -4.18 1.04
CA LYS A 122 7.20 -3.18 1.13
C LYS A 122 7.03 -2.24 2.32
N VAL A 123 5.95 -2.40 3.08
CA VAL A 123 5.67 -1.55 4.24
C VAL A 123 6.59 -1.93 5.41
N ALA A 124 7.08 -0.92 6.10
CA ALA A 124 7.90 -1.06 7.29
C ALA A 124 7.45 -0.11 8.41
N PRO A 125 7.76 -0.42 9.67
CA PRO A 125 7.57 0.53 10.77
C PRO A 125 8.18 1.91 10.46
N GLY A 126 7.43 2.98 10.79
CA GLY A 126 7.78 4.36 10.48
C GLY A 126 7.28 4.86 9.12
N ASN A 127 6.71 4.01 8.25
CA ASN A 127 6.01 4.52 7.08
C ASN A 127 4.73 5.25 7.49
N SER A 128 4.31 6.24 6.71
CA SER A 128 3.06 6.97 6.93
C SER A 128 1.95 6.40 6.05
N ILE A 129 0.80 6.13 6.65
CA ILE A 129 -0.43 5.79 5.93
C ILE A 129 -1.33 7.02 5.94
N ILE A 130 -1.71 7.50 4.76
CA ILE A 130 -2.60 8.64 4.58
C ILE A 130 -3.97 8.10 4.19
N LEU A 131 -4.98 8.40 4.98
CA LEU A 131 -6.35 7.95 4.77
C LEU A 131 -7.27 9.15 4.55
N GLY A 132 -7.89 9.20 3.37
CA GLY A 132 -8.83 10.28 3.02
C GLY A 132 -10.27 9.88 3.28
N THR A 133 -11.00 10.77 3.94
CA THR A 133 -12.42 10.66 4.24
C THR A 133 -13.17 11.88 3.72
N PRO A 134 -14.51 11.89 3.65
CA PRO A 134 -15.29 13.09 3.35
C PRO A 134 -15.07 14.24 4.33
N ASN A 135 -14.67 13.93 5.59
CA ASN A 135 -14.49 14.90 6.66
C ASN A 135 -13.07 15.45 6.79
N GLY A 136 -12.10 14.84 6.08
CA GLY A 136 -10.70 15.27 6.12
C GLY A 136 -9.74 14.13 5.86
N THR A 137 -8.47 14.41 6.12
CA THR A 137 -7.36 13.45 5.92
C THR A 137 -6.79 13.07 7.29
N LEU A 138 -6.58 11.78 7.50
CA LEU A 138 -5.95 11.21 8.67
C LEU A 138 -4.58 10.66 8.31
N VAL A 139 -3.61 10.84 9.19
CA VAL A 139 -2.24 10.32 9.03
C VAL A 139 -1.98 9.32 10.15
N TYR A 140 -1.54 8.13 9.78
CA TYR A 140 -1.16 7.07 10.69
C TYR A 140 0.31 6.73 10.48
N GLU A 141 1.01 6.39 11.55
CA GLU A 141 2.37 5.85 11.48
C GLU A 141 2.32 4.32 11.67
N VAL A 142 3.01 3.59 10.78
CA VAL A 142 3.12 2.14 10.90
C VAL A 142 3.97 1.78 12.12
N GLU A 143 3.38 1.04 13.04
CA GLU A 143 4.03 0.56 14.26
C GLU A 143 4.59 -0.85 14.11
N GLN A 144 3.83 -1.74 13.44
CA GLN A 144 4.20 -3.15 13.30
C GLN A 144 3.74 -3.72 11.95
N VAL A 145 4.52 -4.69 11.47
CA VAL A 145 4.17 -5.54 10.32
C VAL A 145 4.33 -6.98 10.76
N LEU A 146 3.28 -7.79 10.61
CA LEU A 146 3.21 -9.15 11.15
C LEU A 146 2.78 -10.13 10.05
N LEU A 147 3.30 -11.35 10.11
CA LEU A 147 2.71 -12.51 9.44
C LEU A 147 1.85 -13.26 10.45
N VAL A 148 0.61 -13.52 10.10
CA VAL A 148 -0.37 -14.16 10.97
C VAL A 148 -1.02 -15.32 10.22
N PRO A 149 -0.95 -16.57 10.74
CA PRO A 149 -1.62 -17.71 10.12
C PRO A 149 -3.10 -17.43 9.85
N LYS A 150 -3.59 -17.75 8.64
CA LYS A 150 -4.97 -17.48 8.21
C LYS A 150 -6.02 -18.12 9.12
N ASP A 151 -5.72 -19.27 9.67
CA ASP A 151 -6.59 -20.00 10.60
C ASP A 151 -6.55 -19.44 12.03
N GLU A 152 -5.53 -18.62 12.37
CA GLU A 152 -5.39 -17.97 13.68
C GLU A 152 -5.94 -16.53 13.71
N ILE A 153 -6.13 -15.86 12.56
CA ILE A 153 -6.48 -14.44 12.51
C ILE A 153 -7.73 -14.12 13.36
N ALA A 154 -8.74 -14.98 13.33
CA ALA A 154 -9.97 -14.82 14.11
C ALA A 154 -9.78 -15.05 15.61
N LEU A 155 -8.66 -15.63 16.03
CA LEU A 155 -8.30 -15.89 17.42
C LEU A 155 -7.39 -14.79 18.01
N ARG A 156 -6.87 -13.90 17.17
CA ARG A 156 -5.97 -12.81 17.55
C ARG A 156 -6.76 -11.67 18.19
N THR A 157 -7.12 -11.86 19.47
CA THR A 157 -7.87 -10.86 20.23
C THR A 157 -7.15 -9.53 20.35
N ASP A 158 -5.82 -9.53 20.31
CA ASP A 158 -4.98 -8.33 20.26
C ASP A 158 -5.17 -7.49 18.99
N LEU A 159 -5.48 -8.12 17.86
CA LEU A 159 -5.84 -7.43 16.61
C LEU A 159 -7.30 -6.98 16.62
N LEU A 160 -8.20 -7.76 17.19
CA LEU A 160 -9.64 -7.53 17.14
C LEU A 160 -10.16 -6.58 18.22
N VAL A 161 -9.37 -6.32 19.29
CA VAL A 161 -9.78 -5.38 20.34
C VAL A 161 -9.85 -3.95 19.79
N ASN A 162 -10.87 -3.21 20.25
CA ASN A 162 -11.04 -1.82 19.88
C ASN A 162 -10.01 -0.93 20.59
N ILE A 163 -9.13 -0.30 19.81
CA ILE A 163 -8.16 0.68 20.30
C ILE A 163 -8.41 1.98 19.50
N PRO A 164 -8.76 3.09 20.17
CA PRO A 164 -8.93 4.39 19.52
C PRO A 164 -7.69 4.81 18.73
N GLY A 165 -7.87 5.36 17.54
CA GLY A 165 -6.78 5.80 16.68
C GLY A 165 -5.97 4.68 16.03
N ARG A 166 -6.38 3.41 16.13
CA ARG A 166 -5.69 2.30 15.48
C ARG A 166 -6.28 1.98 14.10
N LEU A 167 -5.40 1.83 13.11
CA LEU A 167 -5.72 1.32 11.78
C LEU A 167 -5.00 -0.02 11.55
N ILE A 168 -5.71 -1.00 11.01
CA ILE A 168 -5.14 -2.27 10.56
C ILE A 168 -5.38 -2.41 9.05
N LEU A 169 -4.29 -2.72 8.32
CA LEU A 169 -4.36 -3.15 6.92
C LEU A 169 -4.05 -4.65 6.88
N GLU A 170 -4.80 -5.41 6.08
CA GLU A 170 -4.64 -6.85 5.96
C GLU A 170 -4.71 -7.30 4.50
N THR A 171 -3.80 -8.19 4.12
CA THR A 171 -3.78 -8.86 2.82
C THR A 171 -3.26 -10.29 2.97
N CYS A 172 -3.41 -11.13 1.94
CA CYS A 172 -2.73 -12.42 1.91
C CYS A 172 -1.22 -12.22 1.81
N ASP A 173 -0.43 -13.06 2.47
CA ASP A 173 0.99 -13.17 2.21
C ASP A 173 1.24 -14.04 0.98
N THR A 174 2.26 -13.70 0.17
CA THR A 174 2.62 -14.43 -1.04
C THR A 174 4.12 -14.73 -1.08
N THR A 175 4.49 -15.81 -1.79
CA THR A 175 5.89 -16.11 -2.08
C THR A 175 6.45 -15.14 -3.15
N ASP A 176 7.77 -15.14 -3.35
CA ASP A 176 8.43 -14.37 -4.41
C ASP A 176 7.89 -14.70 -5.82
N GLU A 177 7.34 -15.91 -6.00
CA GLU A 177 6.69 -16.34 -7.23
C GLU A 177 5.21 -15.92 -7.32
N GLY A 178 4.68 -15.20 -6.32
CA GLY A 178 3.29 -14.75 -6.26
C GLY A 178 2.29 -15.83 -5.90
N LEU A 179 2.72 -16.92 -5.25
CA LEU A 179 1.85 -17.97 -4.75
C LEU A 179 1.37 -17.64 -3.34
N ASP A 180 0.08 -17.86 -3.11
CA ASP A 180 -0.55 -17.67 -1.81
C ASP A 180 0.07 -18.58 -0.72
N THR A 181 0.41 -18.01 0.44
CA THR A 181 0.94 -18.74 1.58
C THR A 181 -0.18 -19.09 2.58
N SER A 182 0.19 -19.75 3.70
CA SER A 182 -0.73 -20.02 4.82
C SER A 182 -1.00 -18.78 5.68
N ASP A 183 -0.32 -17.65 5.43
CA ASP A 183 -0.34 -16.49 6.30
C ASP A 183 -1.04 -15.28 5.66
N ASN A 184 -1.50 -14.37 6.49
CA ASN A 184 -1.87 -13.01 6.13
C ASN A 184 -0.75 -12.05 6.54
N LEU A 185 -0.51 -11.05 5.71
CA LEU A 185 0.32 -9.90 6.06
C LEU A 185 -0.57 -8.84 6.72
N VAL A 186 -0.23 -8.47 7.94
CA VAL A 186 -0.98 -7.53 8.78
C VAL A 186 -0.11 -6.33 9.13
N VAL A 187 -0.56 -5.13 8.81
CA VAL A 187 0.07 -3.86 9.16
C VAL A 187 -0.75 -3.19 10.25
N ILE A 188 -0.12 -2.82 11.35
CA ILE A 188 -0.72 -2.09 12.47
C ILE A 188 -0.16 -0.69 12.47
N ALA A 189 -1.03 0.33 12.53
CA ALA A 189 -0.64 1.73 12.53
C ALA A 189 -1.46 2.53 13.55
N GLY A 190 -0.82 3.52 14.16
CA GLY A 190 -1.42 4.47 15.10
C GLY A 190 -1.63 5.84 14.48
N LEU A 191 -2.73 6.51 14.82
CA LEU A 191 -3.03 7.88 14.40
C LEU A 191 -2.02 8.85 15.05
N THR A 192 -1.44 9.74 14.22
CA THR A 192 -0.41 10.72 14.66
C THR A 192 -1.01 12.07 14.98
#